data_1e58fb529d6a090059244de041bea724
#
_entry.id   1e58fb529d6a090059244de041bea724
#
_cell.length_a   1.000
_cell.length_b   1.000
_cell.length_c   1.000
_cell.angle_alpha   90.00
_cell.angle_beta   90.00
_cell.angle_gamma   90.00
#
_symmetry.space_group_name_H-M   'P 1'
#
loop_
_entity.id
_entity.type
_entity.pdbx_description
1 polymer ?
#
loop_
_entity_poly.entity_id
_entity_poly.type
_entity_poly.pdbx_seq_one_letter_code
_entity_poly.pdbx_strand_id
1 'polypeptide(L)'
;MNFKRVAALLLAGAMVMTAVPVYAKGDDVTLSVSIWDTNQEPGIKEILADFTEKTGIKTEISVVKWDEYWTMLEAGAQGGSLPDVFWMHSNESQRYMSNDMLLDLTDKIKDSDLIDPENYPEDIWGLYTYDDT
;
A
#
# COMPACT_ATOMS: atom_id res chain seq x y z
N MET A 1 13.19 1.92 -72.36
CA MET A 1 12.41 2.45 -71.23
C MET A 1 12.81 1.66 -69.96
N ASN A 2 13.75 2.20 -69.18
CA ASN A 2 14.46 1.47 -68.15
C ASN A 2 13.84 1.79 -66.76
N PHE A 3 13.19 0.82 -66.11
CA PHE A 3 12.76 0.92 -64.77
C PHE A 3 13.90 0.53 -63.83
N LYS A 4 14.46 1.51 -63.12
CA LYS A 4 15.44 1.30 -62.02
C LYS A 4 14.67 0.84 -60.79
N ARG A 5 14.93 -0.37 -60.35
CA ARG A 5 14.45 -0.92 -59.07
C ARG A 5 15.33 -0.33 -57.95
N VAL A 6 14.75 0.50 -57.08
CA VAL A 6 15.37 0.93 -55.84
C VAL A 6 14.98 -0.07 -54.77
N ALA A 7 15.95 -0.81 -54.28
CA ALA A 7 15.78 -1.69 -53.11
C ALA A 7 15.93 -0.84 -51.85
N ALA A 8 14.84 -0.64 -51.11
CA ALA A 8 14.87 -0.04 -49.78
C ALA A 8 15.15 -1.12 -48.73
N LEU A 9 16.34 -1.09 -48.12
CA LEU A 9 16.68 -1.88 -46.94
C LEU A 9 15.99 -1.25 -45.75
N LEU A 10 14.97 -1.93 -45.22
CA LEU A 10 14.39 -1.63 -43.91
C LEU A 10 15.25 -2.27 -42.81
N LEU A 11 16.06 -1.48 -42.14
CA LEU A 11 16.69 -1.85 -40.87
C LEU A 11 15.59 -1.80 -39.77
N ALA A 12 15.06 -2.96 -39.43
CA ALA A 12 14.25 -3.12 -38.24
C ALA A 12 15.17 -3.13 -37.02
N GLY A 13 15.41 -1.96 -36.44
CA GLY A 13 16.03 -1.83 -35.13
C GLY A 13 15.04 -2.26 -34.06
N ALA A 14 15.25 -3.43 -33.46
CA ALA A 14 14.52 -3.83 -32.23
C ALA A 14 14.94 -2.93 -31.09
N MET A 15 14.15 -1.89 -30.78
CA MET A 15 14.24 -1.19 -29.50
C MET A 15 13.72 -2.13 -28.43
N VAL A 16 14.63 -2.70 -27.67
CA VAL A 16 14.30 -3.30 -26.38
C VAL A 16 13.93 -2.16 -25.44
N MET A 17 12.64 -1.85 -25.34
CA MET A 17 12.13 -1.01 -24.28
C MET A 17 12.19 -1.81 -22.98
N THR A 18 13.24 -1.59 -22.19
CA THR A 18 13.22 -1.92 -20.78
C THR A 18 12.14 -1.05 -20.13
N ALA A 19 11.00 -1.63 -19.84
CA ALA A 19 9.96 -0.98 -19.05
C ALA A 19 10.52 -0.78 -17.63
N VAL A 20 11.11 0.38 -17.37
CA VAL A 20 11.32 0.84 -16.01
C VAL A 20 9.91 1.12 -15.47
N PRO A 21 9.50 0.58 -14.33
CA PRO A 21 8.24 0.96 -13.74
C PRO A 21 8.29 2.47 -13.45
N VAL A 22 7.61 3.24 -14.26
CA VAL A 22 7.33 4.65 -13.97
C VAL A 22 6.30 4.62 -12.85
N TYR A 23 6.76 4.71 -11.61
CA TYR A 23 5.89 5.12 -10.54
C TYR A 23 5.39 6.51 -10.91
N ALA A 24 4.10 6.63 -11.17
CA ALA A 24 3.49 7.93 -11.40
C ALA A 24 3.82 8.78 -10.16
N LYS A 25 4.55 9.86 -10.36
CA LYS A 25 4.87 10.82 -9.31
C LYS A 25 3.55 11.40 -8.84
N GLY A 26 3.11 10.96 -7.66
CA GLY A 26 1.82 11.34 -7.09
C GLY A 26 1.87 12.76 -6.53
N ASP A 27 2.01 13.76 -7.38
CA ASP A 27 2.20 15.15 -6.96
C ASP A 27 1.00 15.74 -6.19
N ASP A 28 -0.16 15.04 -6.16
CA ASP A 28 -1.38 15.50 -5.50
C ASP A 28 -2.03 14.48 -4.53
N VAL A 29 -1.36 13.35 -4.24
CA VAL A 29 -1.88 12.37 -3.30
C VAL A 29 -1.24 12.57 -1.92
N THR A 30 -2.08 12.64 -0.88
CA THR A 30 -1.65 12.61 0.51
C THR A 30 -2.36 11.46 1.21
N LEU A 31 -1.62 10.51 1.78
CA LEU A 31 -2.18 9.39 2.54
C LEU A 31 -2.39 9.80 3.99
N SER A 32 -3.58 9.56 4.49
CA SER A 32 -3.92 9.71 5.91
C SER A 32 -3.53 8.44 6.67
N VAL A 33 -2.76 8.62 7.76
CA VAL A 33 -2.29 7.52 8.61
C VAL A 33 -2.78 7.75 10.04
N SER A 34 -3.41 6.75 10.66
CA SER A 34 -3.92 6.87 12.03
C SER A 34 -3.35 5.80 12.94
N ILE A 35 -2.86 6.22 14.12
CA ILE A 35 -2.32 5.36 15.17
C ILE A 35 -2.88 5.76 16.52
N TRP A 36 -2.72 4.91 17.56
CA TRP A 36 -3.22 5.23 18.92
C TRP A 36 -2.13 5.45 19.97
N ASP A 37 -0.84 5.21 19.66
CA ASP A 37 0.24 5.30 20.64
C ASP A 37 1.20 6.46 20.34
N THR A 38 1.18 7.47 21.21
CA THR A 38 2.07 8.64 21.10
C THR A 38 3.56 8.31 21.28
N ASN A 39 3.89 7.20 21.95
CA ASN A 39 5.29 6.81 22.14
C ASN A 39 5.90 6.25 20.85
N GLN A 40 5.07 5.71 19.97
CA GLN A 40 5.50 5.17 18.68
C GLN A 40 5.46 6.21 17.56
N GLU A 41 4.78 7.33 17.77
CA GLU A 41 4.65 8.40 16.77
C GLU A 41 5.98 8.85 16.14
N PRO A 42 7.07 9.09 16.93
CA PRO A 42 8.34 9.53 16.32
C PRO A 42 8.91 8.51 15.32
N GLY A 43 8.92 7.21 15.67
CA GLY A 43 9.41 6.16 14.78
C GLY A 43 8.54 6.00 13.53
N ILE A 44 7.22 6.09 13.67
CA ILE A 44 6.32 6.04 12.51
C ILE A 44 6.53 7.25 11.59
N LYS A 45 6.74 8.44 12.15
CA LYS A 45 7.07 9.64 11.34
C LYS A 45 8.36 9.48 10.54
N GLU A 46 9.39 8.84 11.09
CA GLU A 46 10.62 8.55 10.35
C GLU A 46 10.36 7.59 9.18
N ILE A 47 9.61 6.51 9.41
CA ILE A 47 9.21 5.56 8.37
C ILE A 47 8.39 6.25 7.26
N LEU A 48 7.46 7.12 7.63
CA LEU A 48 6.63 7.85 6.68
C LEU A 48 7.43 8.91 5.89
N ALA A 49 8.44 9.51 6.50
CA ALA A 49 9.36 10.42 5.81
C ALA A 49 10.17 9.68 4.74
N ASP A 50 10.73 8.51 5.10
CA ASP A 50 11.44 7.63 4.17
C ASP A 50 10.54 7.16 3.02
N PHE A 51 9.29 6.82 3.32
CA PHE A 51 8.30 6.47 2.30
C PHE A 51 8.05 7.63 1.34
N THR A 52 7.83 8.82 1.87
CA THR A 52 7.61 10.04 1.07
C THR A 52 8.83 10.37 0.20
N GLU A 53 10.04 10.24 0.73
CA GLU A 53 11.27 10.43 -0.04
C GLU A 53 11.39 9.45 -1.21
N LYS A 54 11.05 8.18 -0.97
CA LYS A 54 11.18 7.11 -1.99
C LYS A 54 10.09 7.16 -3.05
N THR A 55 8.87 7.57 -2.69
CA THR A 55 7.70 7.46 -3.57
C THR A 55 7.22 8.79 -4.12
N GLY A 56 7.52 9.90 -3.45
CA GLY A 56 6.95 11.22 -3.70
C GLY A 56 5.52 11.39 -3.16
N ILE A 57 4.92 10.35 -2.55
CA ILE A 57 3.58 10.40 -1.98
C ILE A 57 3.68 11.03 -0.57
N LYS A 58 2.88 12.05 -0.33
CA LYS A 58 2.82 12.71 0.98
C LYS A 58 2.05 11.87 1.99
N THR A 59 2.36 12.03 3.26
CA THR A 59 1.65 11.35 4.35
C THR A 59 1.29 12.33 5.46
N GLU A 60 0.12 12.16 6.04
CA GLU A 60 -0.33 12.89 7.24
C GLU A 60 -0.67 11.88 8.32
N ILE A 61 -0.02 12.00 9.49
CA ILE A 61 -0.26 11.12 10.62
C ILE A 61 -1.14 11.81 11.66
N SER A 62 -2.15 11.09 12.16
CA SER A 62 -2.94 11.45 13.32
C SER A 62 -2.74 10.44 14.43
N VAL A 63 -2.58 10.93 15.67
CA VAL A 63 -2.50 10.09 16.86
C VAL A 63 -3.74 10.31 17.68
N VAL A 64 -4.59 9.28 17.78
CA VAL A 64 -5.88 9.34 18.48
C VAL A 64 -5.81 8.42 19.69
N LYS A 65 -6.24 8.88 20.86
CA LYS A 65 -6.23 8.06 22.05
C LYS A 65 -7.09 6.81 21.89
N TRP A 66 -6.71 5.73 22.54
CA TRP A 66 -7.33 4.41 22.42
C TRP A 66 -8.86 4.43 22.47
N ASP A 67 -9.47 5.09 23.48
CA ASP A 67 -10.93 5.09 23.63
C ASP A 67 -11.65 5.85 22.52
N GLU A 68 -11.01 6.90 21.98
CA GLU A 68 -11.54 7.73 20.90
C GLU A 68 -11.26 7.11 19.52
N TYR A 69 -10.20 6.31 19.43
CA TYR A 69 -9.73 5.72 18.19
C TYR A 69 -10.80 4.84 17.53
N TRP A 70 -11.39 3.95 18.27
CA TRP A 70 -12.42 3.04 17.77
C TRP A 70 -13.70 3.77 17.40
N THR A 71 -14.08 4.79 18.18
CA THR A 71 -15.23 5.66 17.85
C THR A 71 -14.99 6.41 16.54
N MET A 72 -13.78 6.92 16.33
CA MET A 72 -13.39 7.59 15.08
C MET A 72 -13.43 6.62 13.89
N LEU A 73 -12.85 5.42 14.03
CA LEU A 73 -12.86 4.42 12.94
C LEU A 73 -14.29 3.96 12.63
N GLU A 74 -15.15 3.74 13.63
CA GLU A 74 -16.55 3.39 13.37
C GLU A 74 -17.32 4.47 12.63
N ALA A 75 -17.15 5.72 13.03
CA ALA A 75 -17.76 6.84 12.33
C ALA A 75 -17.23 6.94 10.89
N GLY A 76 -15.92 6.74 10.70
CA GLY A 76 -15.28 6.71 9.39
C GLY A 76 -15.81 5.57 8.51
N ALA A 77 -15.97 4.37 9.06
CA ALA A 77 -16.52 3.21 8.34
C ALA A 77 -17.96 3.46 7.86
N GLN A 78 -18.81 4.04 8.72
CA GLN A 78 -20.18 4.37 8.35
C GLN A 78 -20.27 5.54 7.36
N GLY A 79 -19.34 6.49 7.45
CA GLY A 79 -19.28 7.68 6.60
C GLY A 79 -18.48 7.53 5.31
N GLY A 80 -17.83 6.39 5.08
CA GLY A 80 -16.93 6.20 3.94
C GLY A 80 -15.69 7.09 4.00
N SER A 81 -15.20 7.38 5.21
CA SER A 81 -14.06 8.26 5.47
C SER A 81 -13.04 7.65 6.44
N LEU A 82 -12.79 6.34 6.31
CA LEU A 82 -11.67 5.71 7.00
C LEU A 82 -10.34 6.33 6.56
N PRO A 83 -9.33 6.40 7.45
CA PRO A 83 -7.97 6.72 7.03
C PRO A 83 -7.47 5.72 5.98
N ASP A 84 -6.56 6.16 5.10
CA ASP A 84 -5.98 5.27 4.07
C ASP A 84 -5.15 4.14 4.68
N VAL A 85 -4.44 4.44 5.77
CA VAL A 85 -3.67 3.48 6.57
C VAL A 85 -3.99 3.69 8.04
N PHE A 86 -4.30 2.65 8.76
CA PHE A 86 -4.58 2.73 10.18
C PHE A 86 -4.22 1.45 10.92
N TRP A 87 -3.87 1.60 12.19
CA TRP A 87 -3.57 0.46 13.03
C TRP A 87 -4.84 -0.33 13.34
N MET A 88 -4.70 -1.64 13.28
CA MET A 88 -5.77 -2.58 13.60
C MET A 88 -5.36 -3.48 14.77
N HIS A 89 -6.20 -3.55 15.79
CA HIS A 89 -6.01 -4.50 16.89
C HIS A 89 -6.73 -5.82 16.56
N SER A 90 -6.13 -6.94 16.97
CA SER A 90 -6.66 -8.29 16.70
C SER A 90 -8.10 -8.50 17.21
N ASN A 91 -8.51 -7.83 18.28
CA ASN A 91 -9.89 -7.92 18.78
C ASN A 91 -10.94 -7.38 17.80
N GLU A 92 -10.54 -6.49 16.90
CA GLU A 92 -11.42 -5.83 15.93
C GLU A 92 -11.19 -6.32 14.49
N SER A 93 -10.04 -6.94 14.20
CA SER A 93 -9.63 -7.31 12.84
C SER A 93 -10.69 -8.13 12.11
N GLN A 94 -11.23 -9.16 12.74
CA GLN A 94 -12.23 -10.04 12.14
C GLN A 94 -13.51 -9.28 11.74
N ARG A 95 -13.94 -8.33 12.56
CA ARG A 95 -15.10 -7.50 12.26
C ARG A 95 -14.87 -6.59 11.04
N TYR A 96 -13.68 -6.01 10.94
CA TYR A 96 -13.35 -5.13 9.82
C TYR A 96 -13.14 -5.92 8.52
N MET A 97 -12.48 -7.07 8.58
CA MET A 97 -12.28 -7.95 7.42
C MET A 97 -13.60 -8.51 6.89
N SER A 98 -14.47 -9.04 7.77
CA SER A 98 -15.77 -9.62 7.38
C SER A 98 -16.78 -8.61 6.81
N ASN A 99 -16.53 -7.32 6.93
CA ASN A 99 -17.36 -6.26 6.38
C ASN A 99 -16.67 -5.50 5.24
N ASP A 100 -15.65 -6.07 4.63
CA ASP A 100 -14.91 -5.50 3.48
C ASP A 100 -14.35 -4.09 3.75
N MET A 101 -13.99 -3.79 5.02
CA MET A 101 -13.45 -2.49 5.42
C MET A 101 -11.91 -2.41 5.30
N LEU A 102 -11.26 -3.55 5.08
CA LEU A 102 -9.80 -3.65 4.89
C LEU A 102 -9.49 -4.16 3.49
N LEU A 103 -8.39 -3.69 2.93
CA LEU A 103 -7.86 -4.22 1.68
C LEU A 103 -7.21 -5.58 1.94
N ASP A 104 -7.59 -6.59 1.16
CA ASP A 104 -6.88 -7.86 1.12
C ASP A 104 -5.45 -7.66 0.57
N LEU A 105 -4.46 -8.07 1.35
CA LEU A 105 -3.04 -7.96 1.03
C LEU A 105 -2.41 -9.30 0.66
N THR A 106 -3.15 -10.40 0.61
CA THR A 106 -2.65 -11.77 0.43
C THR A 106 -1.74 -11.90 -0.78
N ASP A 107 -2.17 -11.45 -1.96
CA ASP A 107 -1.35 -11.53 -3.17
C ASP A 107 -0.17 -10.56 -3.11
N LYS A 108 -0.32 -9.39 -2.52
CA LYS A 108 0.77 -8.41 -2.36
C LYS A 108 1.87 -8.92 -1.43
N ILE A 109 1.49 -9.67 -0.41
CA ILE A 109 2.43 -10.30 0.54
C ILE A 109 3.17 -11.44 -0.15
N LYS A 110 2.47 -12.30 -0.90
CA LYS A 110 3.08 -13.41 -1.67
C LYS A 110 4.10 -12.92 -2.69
N ASP A 111 3.83 -11.78 -3.32
CA ASP A 111 4.67 -11.19 -4.35
C ASP A 111 5.76 -10.26 -3.78
N SER A 112 5.85 -10.11 -2.46
CA SER A 112 6.77 -9.20 -1.80
C SER A 112 8.10 -9.86 -1.47
N ASP A 113 9.19 -9.25 -1.90
CA ASP A 113 10.55 -9.62 -1.45
C ASP A 113 10.89 -9.08 -0.03
N LEU A 114 10.00 -8.27 0.56
CA LEU A 114 10.24 -7.59 1.84
C LEU A 114 9.52 -8.24 3.02
N ILE A 115 8.46 -9.00 2.76
CA ILE A 115 7.64 -9.64 3.78
C ILE A 115 7.77 -11.14 3.59
N ASP A 116 8.33 -11.80 4.61
CA ASP A 116 8.43 -13.25 4.67
C ASP A 116 7.49 -13.75 5.77
N PRO A 117 6.37 -14.40 5.43
CA PRO A 117 5.43 -14.93 6.41
C PRO A 117 6.04 -15.91 7.40
N GLU A 118 7.10 -16.65 7.02
CA GLU A 118 7.77 -17.61 7.90
C GLU A 118 8.48 -16.95 9.10
N ASN A 119 8.69 -15.62 9.04
CA ASN A 119 9.24 -14.86 10.17
C ASN A 119 8.21 -14.56 11.26
N TYR A 120 6.93 -14.89 11.04
CA TYR A 120 5.85 -14.63 11.99
C TYR A 120 5.27 -15.94 12.51
N PRO A 121 5.04 -16.09 13.82
CA PRO A 121 4.34 -17.24 14.38
C PRO A 121 2.95 -17.39 13.75
N GLU A 122 2.55 -18.64 13.47
CA GLU A 122 1.28 -18.96 12.80
C GLU A 122 0.06 -18.43 13.56
N ASP A 123 0.09 -18.50 14.90
CA ASP A 123 -0.97 -18.00 15.78
C ASP A 123 -1.09 -16.47 15.72
N ILE A 124 0.01 -15.73 15.50
CA ILE A 124 -0.02 -14.28 15.32
C ILE A 124 -0.53 -13.93 13.92
N TRP A 125 -0.06 -14.65 12.90
CA TRP A 125 -0.51 -14.45 11.53
C TRP A 125 -2.01 -14.67 11.38
N GLY A 126 -2.54 -15.75 11.98
CA GLY A 126 -3.94 -16.11 11.96
C GLY A 126 -4.90 -15.07 12.58
N LEU A 127 -4.40 -14.17 13.45
CA LEU A 127 -5.22 -13.08 14.00
C LEU A 127 -5.69 -12.07 12.93
N TYR A 128 -4.99 -12.01 11.81
CA TYR A 128 -5.24 -11.08 10.71
C TYR A 128 -5.53 -11.82 9.40
N THR A 129 -5.92 -13.07 9.49
CA THR A 129 -6.39 -13.91 8.38
C THR A 129 -7.91 -14.08 8.49
N TYR A 130 -8.62 -13.93 7.40
CA TYR A 130 -10.06 -14.12 7.31
C TYR A 130 -10.40 -14.95 6.08
N ASP A 131 -11.16 -16.02 6.26
CA ASP A 131 -11.63 -16.91 5.19
C ASP A 131 -10.49 -17.45 4.29
N ASP A 132 -9.35 -17.81 4.93
CA ASP A 132 -8.11 -18.28 4.29
C ASP A 132 -7.38 -17.24 3.40
N THR A 133 -7.66 -15.96 3.60
CA THR A 133 -6.97 -14.83 2.91
C THR A 133 -6.33 -13.86 3.89
#